data_effb198d3bc74bac4b0c9877d2bc9b69
#
_entry.id   effb198d3bc74bac4b0c9877d2bc9b69
#
_cell.length_a   1.000
_cell.length_b   1.000
_cell.length_c   1.000
_cell.angle_alpha   90.00
_cell.angle_beta   90.00
_cell.angle_gamma   90.00
#
_symmetry.space_group_name_H-M   'P 1'
#
loop_
_entity.id
_entity.type
_entity.pdbx_description
1 polymer ?
#
loop_
_entity_poly.entity_id
_entity_poly.type
_entity_poly.pdbx_seq_one_letter_code
_entity_poly.pdbx_strand_id
1 'polypeptide(L)'
;MLTVSSSTQAGIVAEGTRFIFASANESLTITLTNTSDEVNLISSKVKTELLWEGAESTSYKPPFVVTPPLFLIKSKATGIIRLIKTENTLPDDRETLFSLAISGIPSGKQDGNSVKIATRSTFKLIWRPQMLSELHPEKAYQQLKWTINQNGRVVIDNPTPFYISLAVVSVNGEGIANAGMVAPKTTRQTNWCRSQKMCHLNWRTIDDYGGMSPQVTTILR
;
A
#
# COMPACT_ATOMS: atom_id res chain seq x y z
N MET A 1 5.23 -42.12 4.62
CA MET A 1 5.35 -41.07 3.55
C MET A 1 5.71 -39.78 4.30
N LEU A 2 6.99 -39.36 4.27
CA LEU A 2 7.45 -38.12 4.91
C LEU A 2 7.12 -36.95 3.97
N THR A 3 6.22 -36.08 4.39
CA THR A 3 5.98 -34.80 3.72
C THR A 3 7.12 -33.84 4.07
N VAL A 4 8.00 -33.59 3.13
CA VAL A 4 9.02 -32.53 3.24
C VAL A 4 8.29 -31.20 3.06
N SER A 5 8.04 -30.50 4.16
CA SER A 5 7.56 -29.10 4.12
C SER A 5 8.71 -28.22 3.63
N SER A 6 8.67 -27.85 2.34
CA SER A 6 9.55 -26.82 1.81
C SER A 6 9.12 -25.48 2.39
N SER A 7 9.90 -24.93 3.32
CA SER A 7 9.74 -23.55 3.77
C SER A 7 10.06 -22.60 2.61
N THR A 8 9.05 -21.93 2.06
CA THR A 8 9.23 -20.83 1.11
C THR A 8 9.88 -19.67 1.86
N GLN A 9 11.18 -19.47 1.66
CA GLN A 9 11.89 -18.32 2.22
C GLN A 9 11.61 -17.11 1.32
N ALA A 10 10.87 -16.12 1.86
CA ALA A 10 10.82 -14.80 1.26
C ALA A 10 12.23 -14.17 1.35
N GLY A 11 12.78 -13.67 0.23
CA GLY A 11 14.16 -13.17 0.20
C GLY A 11 14.33 -11.89 1.05
N ILE A 12 13.62 -10.81 0.72
CA ILE A 12 13.70 -9.52 1.44
C ILE A 12 12.34 -9.15 2.02
N VAL A 13 12.33 -8.85 3.31
CA VAL A 13 11.15 -8.44 4.06
C VAL A 13 11.35 -7.00 4.56
N ALA A 14 10.37 -6.13 4.36
CA ALA A 14 10.32 -4.81 4.95
C ALA A 14 9.39 -4.81 6.17
N GLU A 15 9.72 -4.02 7.18
CA GLU A 15 8.88 -3.84 8.36
C GLU A 15 7.70 -2.92 8.03
N GLY A 16 6.56 -3.53 7.66
CA GLY A 16 5.33 -2.83 7.35
C GLY A 16 4.76 -3.16 5.97
N THR A 17 3.48 -2.85 5.78
CA THR A 17 2.76 -3.02 4.51
C THR A 17 2.57 -1.70 3.77
N ARG A 18 2.81 -0.56 4.47
CA ARG A 18 2.72 0.81 3.99
C ARG A 18 3.61 1.71 4.83
N PHE A 19 3.97 2.85 4.28
CA PHE A 19 4.84 3.82 4.95
C PHE A 19 4.20 5.20 4.89
N ILE A 20 4.06 5.85 6.05
CA ILE A 20 3.55 7.21 6.16
C ILE A 20 4.72 8.14 6.36
N PHE A 21 4.92 9.05 5.42
CA PHE A 21 5.89 10.13 5.54
C PHE A 21 5.18 11.40 6.01
N ALA A 22 5.26 11.70 7.30
CA ALA A 22 4.76 12.96 7.83
C ALA A 22 5.64 14.11 7.34
N SER A 23 5.05 15.16 6.77
CA SER A 23 5.81 16.27 6.16
C SER A 23 6.65 17.08 7.15
N ALA A 24 6.34 16.98 8.45
CA ALA A 24 7.16 17.54 9.52
C ALA A 24 8.52 16.86 9.67
N ASN A 25 8.64 15.61 9.23
CA ASN A 25 9.87 14.85 9.35
C ASN A 25 10.81 15.17 8.19
N GLU A 26 12.11 15.20 8.46
CA GLU A 26 13.14 15.36 7.43
C GLU A 26 13.46 14.04 6.73
N SER A 27 13.21 12.90 7.40
CA SER A 27 13.46 11.59 6.83
C SER A 27 12.58 10.51 7.44
N LEU A 28 12.42 9.41 6.71
CA LEU A 28 11.78 8.17 7.15
C LEU A 28 12.77 7.01 6.96
N THR A 29 13.02 6.25 8.01
CA THR A 29 13.88 5.06 7.97
C THR A 29 13.03 3.80 7.85
N ILE A 30 13.44 2.88 6.98
CA ILE A 30 12.77 1.60 6.74
C ILE A 30 13.79 0.48 6.90
N THR A 31 13.52 -0.47 7.78
CA THR A 31 14.34 -1.66 7.99
C THR A 31 13.98 -2.74 6.98
N LEU A 32 14.99 -3.35 6.40
CA LEU A 32 14.88 -4.47 5.47
C LEU A 32 15.61 -5.67 6.05
N THR A 33 14.97 -6.82 6.11
CA THR A 33 15.57 -8.07 6.59
C THR A 33 15.74 -9.04 5.43
N ASN A 34 16.97 -9.53 5.23
CA ASN A 34 17.23 -10.62 4.33
C ASN A 34 17.01 -11.95 5.05
N THR A 35 15.93 -12.64 4.74
CA THR A 35 15.58 -13.94 5.35
C THR A 35 16.18 -15.13 4.59
N SER A 36 16.83 -14.89 3.44
CA SER A 36 17.45 -15.94 2.62
C SER A 36 18.88 -16.31 3.13
N ASP A 37 19.40 -17.41 2.63
CA ASP A 37 20.76 -17.87 2.92
C ASP A 37 21.80 -17.24 1.99
N GLU A 38 21.39 -16.40 1.06
CA GLU A 38 22.26 -15.72 0.10
C GLU A 38 22.36 -14.21 0.39
N VAL A 39 23.46 -13.62 -0.07
CA VAL A 39 23.59 -12.15 -0.15
C VAL A 39 22.62 -11.62 -1.19
N ASN A 40 21.89 -10.56 -0.88
CA ASN A 40 20.99 -9.90 -1.81
C ASN A 40 21.45 -8.47 -2.12
N LEU A 41 21.45 -8.15 -3.41
CA LEU A 41 21.56 -6.78 -3.89
C LEU A 41 20.19 -6.13 -3.80
N ILE A 42 20.09 -5.06 -3.01
CA ILE A 42 18.85 -4.31 -2.81
C ILE A 42 18.84 -3.10 -3.73
N SER A 43 17.73 -2.91 -4.44
CA SER A 43 17.47 -1.70 -5.21
C SER A 43 16.15 -1.09 -4.76
N SER A 44 16.17 0.17 -4.39
CA SER A 44 14.99 0.88 -3.88
C SER A 44 14.72 2.16 -4.67
N LYS A 45 13.45 2.38 -5.04
CA LYS A 45 13.04 3.54 -5.84
C LYS A 45 11.61 3.97 -5.50
N VAL A 46 11.39 5.28 -5.37
CA VAL A 46 10.04 5.87 -5.32
C VAL A 46 9.56 6.19 -6.73
N LYS A 47 8.29 5.90 -7.00
CA LYS A 47 7.62 6.10 -8.29
C LYS A 47 6.25 6.76 -8.12
N THR A 48 5.79 7.44 -9.16
CA THR A 48 4.42 7.97 -9.28
C THR A 48 3.43 6.93 -9.81
N GLU A 49 3.91 5.86 -10.46
CA GLU A 49 3.08 4.77 -10.93
C GLU A 49 2.44 4.03 -9.75
N LEU A 50 1.12 3.92 -9.75
CA LEU A 50 0.34 3.28 -8.70
C LEU A 50 -0.26 1.97 -9.20
N LEU A 51 -0.18 0.93 -8.36
CA LEU A 51 -0.62 -0.43 -8.68
C LEU A 51 -1.95 -0.79 -8.02
N TRP A 52 -2.53 0.13 -7.24
CA TRP A 52 -3.73 -0.16 -6.46
C TRP A 52 -4.97 0.43 -7.13
N GLU A 53 -5.99 -0.39 -7.26
CA GLU A 53 -7.25 0.03 -7.82
C GLU A 53 -7.90 1.14 -6.98
N GLY A 54 -8.43 2.17 -7.64
CA GLY A 54 -9.00 3.35 -6.97
C GLY A 54 -7.96 4.30 -6.37
N ALA A 55 -6.66 4.07 -6.60
CA ALA A 55 -5.64 5.07 -6.35
C ALA A 55 -5.61 6.07 -7.50
N GLU A 56 -5.50 7.35 -7.17
CA GLU A 56 -5.34 8.40 -8.19
C GLU A 56 -3.85 8.67 -8.44
N SER A 57 -3.45 8.54 -9.71
CA SER A 57 -2.11 8.91 -10.12
C SER A 57 -1.88 10.41 -9.95
N THR A 58 -0.71 10.77 -9.44
CA THR A 58 -0.30 12.15 -9.29
C THR A 58 0.69 12.54 -10.39
N SER A 59 0.58 13.77 -10.90
CA SER A 59 1.58 14.36 -11.77
C SER A 59 2.77 14.96 -10.99
N TYR A 60 2.66 15.02 -9.67
CA TYR A 60 3.70 15.58 -8.82
C TYR A 60 4.92 14.65 -8.77
N LYS A 61 6.10 15.24 -8.87
CA LYS A 61 7.36 14.53 -8.67
C LYS A 61 7.48 14.12 -7.20
N PRO A 62 7.88 12.86 -6.89
CA PRO A 62 8.11 12.45 -5.51
C PRO A 62 9.13 13.35 -4.82
N PRO A 63 8.81 13.99 -3.67
CA PRO A 63 9.72 14.87 -2.95
C PRO A 63 10.66 14.07 -2.04
N PHE A 64 11.24 12.97 -2.55
CA PHE A 64 12.07 12.07 -1.78
C PHE A 64 13.30 11.63 -2.56
N VAL A 65 14.40 11.51 -1.84
CA VAL A 65 15.58 10.75 -2.25
C VAL A 65 15.71 9.51 -1.38
N VAL A 66 15.88 8.35 -2.01
CA VAL A 66 16.14 7.09 -1.30
C VAL A 66 17.64 6.90 -1.16
N THR A 67 18.11 6.64 0.05
CA THR A 67 19.53 6.40 0.32
C THR A 67 19.76 5.24 1.29
N PRO A 68 20.67 4.31 1.00
CA PRO A 68 21.31 4.12 -0.30
C PRO A 68 20.32 3.55 -1.32
N PRO A 69 20.39 3.95 -2.60
CA PRO A 69 19.48 3.45 -3.64
C PRO A 69 19.82 2.01 -4.07
N LEU A 70 21.09 1.60 -3.83
CA LEU A 70 21.61 0.28 -4.17
C LEU A 70 22.65 -0.14 -3.13
N PHE A 71 22.49 -1.35 -2.53
CA PHE A 71 23.43 -1.89 -1.54
C PHE A 71 23.22 -3.38 -1.33
N LEU A 72 24.14 -4.04 -0.65
CA LEU A 72 24.09 -5.47 -0.35
C LEU A 72 23.63 -5.70 1.09
N ILE A 73 22.72 -6.66 1.28
CA ILE A 73 22.40 -7.22 2.61
C ILE A 73 22.89 -8.67 2.65
N LYS A 74 23.75 -8.98 3.61
CA LYS A 74 24.24 -10.35 3.84
C LYS A 74 23.10 -11.30 4.20
N SER A 75 23.34 -12.60 4.05
CA SER A 75 22.44 -13.65 4.51
C SER A 75 22.03 -13.42 5.97
N LYS A 76 20.72 -13.56 6.27
CA LYS A 76 20.11 -13.43 7.61
C LYS A 76 20.38 -12.10 8.31
N ALA A 77 20.84 -11.09 7.57
CA ALA A 77 21.18 -9.78 8.12
C ALA A 77 20.07 -8.76 7.82
N THR A 78 20.15 -7.63 8.51
CA THR A 78 19.31 -6.46 8.28
C THR A 78 20.09 -5.36 7.58
N GLY A 79 19.38 -4.50 6.86
CA GLY A 79 19.86 -3.26 6.28
C GLY A 79 18.78 -2.21 6.38
N ILE A 80 19.14 -0.96 6.18
CA ILE A 80 18.19 0.15 6.23
C ILE A 80 18.24 0.97 4.95
N ILE A 81 17.09 1.46 4.55
CA ILE A 81 16.97 2.56 3.59
C ILE A 81 16.36 3.77 4.30
N ARG A 82 16.75 4.94 3.87
CA ARG A 82 16.20 6.20 4.35
C ARG A 82 15.62 6.97 3.19
N LEU A 83 14.38 7.39 3.32
CA LEU A 83 13.78 8.38 2.45
C LEU A 83 14.06 9.76 3.06
N ILE A 84 14.72 10.62 2.30
CA ILE A 84 15.06 11.98 2.73
C ILE A 84 14.15 12.93 1.96
N LYS A 85 13.52 13.84 2.68
CA LYS A 85 12.68 14.89 2.09
C LYS A 85 13.53 15.85 1.24
N THR A 86 13.02 16.19 0.06
CA THR A 86 13.52 17.24 -0.79
C THR A 86 12.51 18.40 -0.84
N GLU A 87 12.66 19.33 -1.77
CA GLU A 87 11.66 20.38 -1.98
C GLU A 87 10.26 19.79 -2.21
N ASN A 88 9.26 20.40 -1.57
CA ASN A 88 7.89 19.93 -1.60
C ASN A 88 7.00 20.93 -2.37
N THR A 89 6.29 20.41 -3.38
CA THR A 89 5.26 21.12 -4.15
C THR A 89 3.91 20.39 -4.07
N LEU A 90 3.76 19.45 -3.10
CA LEU A 90 2.55 18.64 -2.96
C LEU A 90 1.44 19.45 -2.27
N PRO A 91 0.16 19.09 -2.50
CA PRO A 91 -0.96 19.64 -1.74
C PRO A 91 -0.76 19.49 -0.24
N ASP A 92 -1.16 20.48 0.52
CA ASP A 92 -1.10 20.50 1.98
C ASP A 92 -2.46 20.18 2.65
N ASP A 93 -3.52 20.13 1.84
CA ASP A 93 -4.90 19.88 2.28
C ASP A 93 -5.33 18.40 2.22
N ARG A 94 -4.46 17.51 1.72
CA ARG A 94 -4.73 16.07 1.57
C ARG A 94 -3.46 15.24 1.43
N GLU A 95 -3.59 13.95 1.65
CA GLU A 95 -2.51 13.00 1.39
C GLU A 95 -2.19 12.87 -0.10
N THR A 96 -0.93 12.56 -0.41
CA THR A 96 -0.48 12.16 -1.75
C THR A 96 0.17 10.78 -1.70
N LEU A 97 -0.19 9.90 -2.64
CA LEU A 97 0.29 8.52 -2.69
C LEU A 97 1.38 8.36 -3.75
N PHE A 98 2.42 7.63 -3.36
CA PHE A 98 3.50 7.14 -4.21
C PHE A 98 3.70 5.64 -4.03
N SER A 99 4.43 5.01 -4.93
CA SER A 99 4.89 3.64 -4.82
C SER A 99 6.36 3.59 -4.38
N LEU A 100 6.66 2.88 -3.31
CA LEU A 100 8.03 2.52 -2.95
C LEU A 100 8.30 1.10 -3.45
N ALA A 101 9.09 0.96 -4.49
CA ALA A 101 9.52 -0.33 -5.04
C ALA A 101 10.85 -0.74 -4.40
N ILE A 102 10.90 -1.94 -3.82
CA ILE A 102 12.09 -2.54 -3.23
C ILE A 102 12.31 -3.88 -3.92
N SER A 103 13.48 -4.05 -4.54
CA SER A 103 13.86 -5.29 -5.22
C SER A 103 15.01 -5.96 -4.49
N GLY A 104 14.91 -7.27 -4.28
CA GLY A 104 15.99 -8.13 -3.79
C GLY A 104 16.47 -9.03 -4.92
N ILE A 105 17.74 -8.95 -5.26
CA ILE A 105 18.37 -9.71 -6.34
C ILE A 105 19.47 -10.57 -5.70
N PRO A 106 19.33 -11.93 -5.71
CA PRO A 106 20.37 -12.82 -5.19
C PRO A 106 21.70 -12.60 -5.92
N SER A 107 22.78 -12.31 -5.20
CA SER A 107 24.08 -11.91 -5.78
C SER A 107 25.20 -12.95 -5.60
N GLY A 108 24.87 -14.19 -5.25
CA GLY A 108 25.83 -15.30 -5.13
C GLY A 108 26.37 -15.79 -6.50
N LYS A 109 27.41 -16.61 -6.49
CA LYS A 109 27.88 -17.32 -7.69
C LYS A 109 26.79 -18.26 -8.21
N GLN A 110 26.68 -18.39 -9.51
CA GLN A 110 25.75 -19.32 -10.14
C GLN A 110 26.43 -20.68 -10.24
N ASP A 111 26.01 -21.64 -9.42
CA ASP A 111 26.44 -23.03 -9.57
C ASP A 111 25.57 -23.71 -10.63
N GLY A 112 26.19 -24.33 -11.59
CA GLY A 112 25.74 -24.92 -12.87
C GLY A 112 24.22 -25.04 -13.17
N ASN A 113 23.39 -25.55 -12.26
CA ASN A 113 21.95 -25.81 -12.49
C ASN A 113 21.02 -25.05 -11.50
N SER A 114 21.37 -23.84 -11.07
CA SER A 114 20.56 -23.06 -10.16
C SER A 114 19.73 -21.98 -10.88
N VAL A 115 18.46 -21.79 -10.46
CA VAL A 115 17.60 -20.69 -10.89
C VAL A 115 17.60 -19.61 -9.80
N LYS A 116 17.95 -18.39 -10.15
CA LYS A 116 17.89 -17.23 -9.25
C LYS A 116 16.63 -16.41 -9.53
N ILE A 117 15.83 -16.18 -8.51
CA ILE A 117 14.60 -15.40 -8.61
C ILE A 117 14.82 -14.06 -7.94
N ALA A 118 14.79 -12.99 -8.72
CA ALA A 118 14.72 -11.64 -8.20
C ALA A 118 13.28 -11.33 -7.79
N THR A 119 13.10 -10.79 -6.60
CA THR A 119 11.79 -10.38 -6.09
C THR A 119 11.66 -8.86 -6.08
N ARG A 120 10.44 -8.36 -6.31
CA ARG A 120 10.12 -6.95 -6.15
C ARG A 120 8.85 -6.81 -5.34
N SER A 121 8.95 -6.12 -4.22
CA SER A 121 7.80 -5.70 -3.42
C SER A 121 7.51 -4.23 -3.67
N THR A 122 6.24 -3.88 -3.79
CA THR A 122 5.81 -2.48 -3.97
C THR A 122 4.90 -2.10 -2.80
N PHE A 123 5.29 -1.07 -2.09
CA PHE A 123 4.60 -0.56 -0.90
C PHE A 123 3.93 0.77 -1.18
N LYS A 124 2.83 1.04 -0.49
CA LYS A 124 2.22 2.37 -0.44
C LYS A 124 3.14 3.29 0.35
N LEU A 125 3.55 4.40 -0.25
CA LEU A 125 4.25 5.50 0.41
C LEU A 125 3.32 6.71 0.38
N ILE A 126 2.80 7.08 1.54
CA ILE A 126 1.82 8.15 1.69
C ILE A 126 2.53 9.36 2.28
N TRP A 127 2.55 10.45 1.54
CA TRP A 127 2.91 11.75 2.06
C TRP A 127 1.72 12.33 2.82
N ARG A 128 1.93 12.66 4.09
CA ARG A 128 0.92 13.30 4.94
C ARG A 128 1.38 14.71 5.33
N PRO A 129 0.66 15.74 4.87
CA PRO A 129 0.91 17.14 5.22
C PRO A 129 0.77 17.40 6.72
N GLN A 130 1.54 18.37 7.24
CA GLN A 130 1.49 18.80 8.63
C GLN A 130 0.09 19.30 9.04
N MET A 131 -0.66 19.90 8.13
CA MET A 131 -2.04 20.35 8.40
C MET A 131 -2.99 19.24 8.82
N LEU A 132 -2.64 17.98 8.54
CA LEU A 132 -3.44 16.80 8.89
C LEU A 132 -3.00 16.13 10.20
N SER A 133 -1.99 16.65 10.91
CA SER A 133 -1.38 15.99 12.08
C SER A 133 -2.34 15.79 13.23
N GLU A 134 -3.28 16.72 13.42
CA GLU A 134 -4.28 16.69 14.50
C GLU A 134 -5.55 15.88 14.14
N LEU A 135 -5.63 15.38 12.92
CA LEU A 135 -6.76 14.60 12.45
C LEU A 135 -6.55 13.10 12.73
N HIS A 136 -7.64 12.35 12.76
CA HIS A 136 -7.71 10.94 13.10
C HIS A 136 -7.91 10.06 11.86
N PRO A 137 -6.82 9.67 11.13
CA PRO A 137 -6.92 8.86 9.93
C PRO A 137 -7.57 7.49 10.20
N GLU A 138 -7.36 6.92 11.39
CA GLU A 138 -7.95 5.64 11.79
C GLU A 138 -9.49 5.65 11.88
N LYS A 139 -10.09 6.85 11.97
CA LYS A 139 -11.55 7.05 11.98
C LYS A 139 -12.12 7.55 10.64
N ALA A 140 -11.25 7.85 9.68
CA ALA A 140 -11.68 8.42 8.39
C ALA A 140 -12.66 7.51 7.63
N TYR A 141 -12.54 6.19 7.77
CA TYR A 141 -13.47 5.24 7.15
C TYR A 141 -14.93 5.47 7.53
N GLN A 142 -15.22 6.01 8.72
CA GLN A 142 -16.58 6.28 9.19
C GLN A 142 -17.29 7.39 8.39
N GLN A 143 -16.53 8.19 7.65
CA GLN A 143 -17.03 9.28 6.83
C GLN A 143 -17.30 8.87 5.39
N LEU A 144 -16.92 7.64 4.98
CA LEU A 144 -17.23 7.13 3.65
C LEU A 144 -18.73 7.08 3.42
N LYS A 145 -19.17 7.64 2.31
CA LYS A 145 -20.56 7.59 1.87
C LYS A 145 -20.69 6.61 0.72
N TRP A 146 -21.64 5.71 0.85
CA TRP A 146 -21.90 4.66 -0.13
C TRP A 146 -23.28 4.85 -0.73
N THR A 147 -23.37 4.87 -2.06
CA THR A 147 -24.63 5.01 -2.80
C THR A 147 -24.62 4.11 -4.04
N ILE A 148 -25.78 3.94 -4.67
CA ILE A 148 -25.91 3.36 -6.02
C ILE A 148 -26.38 4.48 -6.95
N ASN A 149 -25.72 4.62 -8.10
CA ASN A 149 -26.16 5.54 -9.13
C ASN A 149 -27.22 4.89 -10.05
N GLN A 150 -27.81 5.71 -10.94
CA GLN A 150 -28.85 5.28 -11.89
C GLN A 150 -28.42 4.12 -12.81
N ASN A 151 -27.11 3.92 -12.99
CA ASN A 151 -26.55 2.83 -13.81
C ASN A 151 -26.26 1.56 -12.99
N GLY A 152 -26.71 1.48 -11.73
CA GLY A 152 -26.48 0.34 -10.84
C GLY A 152 -25.04 0.19 -10.36
N ARG A 153 -24.21 1.26 -10.48
CA ARG A 153 -22.83 1.25 -9.96
C ARG A 153 -22.80 1.70 -8.51
N VAL A 154 -22.01 1.03 -7.70
CA VAL A 154 -21.68 1.50 -6.36
C VAL A 154 -20.77 2.72 -6.48
N VAL A 155 -21.14 3.77 -5.79
CA VAL A 155 -20.40 5.03 -5.68
C VAL A 155 -19.92 5.16 -4.26
N ILE A 156 -18.62 5.33 -4.08
CA ILE A 156 -17.95 5.49 -2.80
C ILE A 156 -17.37 6.90 -2.75
N ASP A 157 -17.97 7.77 -1.97
CA ASP A 157 -17.50 9.14 -1.77
C ASP A 157 -16.62 9.21 -0.51
N ASN A 158 -15.40 9.67 -0.68
CA ASN A 158 -14.45 9.91 0.40
C ASN A 158 -14.26 11.42 0.60
N PRO A 159 -15.00 12.06 1.52
CA PRO A 159 -14.84 13.50 1.79
C PRO A 159 -13.59 13.82 2.61
N THR A 160 -12.89 12.80 3.13
CA THR A 160 -11.75 12.99 4.03
C THR A 160 -10.48 13.34 3.27
N PRO A 161 -9.48 13.93 3.93
CA PRO A 161 -8.18 14.20 3.32
C PRO A 161 -7.26 12.96 3.25
N PHE A 162 -7.73 11.77 3.64
CA PHE A 162 -6.93 10.56 3.77
C PHE A 162 -7.24 9.55 2.67
N TYR A 163 -6.23 8.79 2.24
CA TYR A 163 -6.44 7.56 1.47
C TYR A 163 -7.05 6.48 2.35
N ILE A 164 -8.15 5.90 1.92
CA ILE A 164 -8.82 4.81 2.65
C ILE A 164 -8.61 3.51 1.88
N SER A 165 -7.84 2.58 2.45
CA SER A 165 -7.59 1.26 1.87
C SER A 165 -8.67 0.27 2.31
N LEU A 166 -9.40 -0.28 1.36
CA LEU A 166 -10.41 -1.31 1.59
C LEU A 166 -9.70 -2.67 1.71
N ALA A 167 -9.71 -3.26 2.90
CA ALA A 167 -9.02 -4.53 3.18
C ALA A 167 -9.86 -5.74 2.79
N VAL A 168 -11.10 -5.72 3.23
CA VAL A 168 -12.08 -6.77 2.98
C VAL A 168 -13.36 -6.11 2.52
N VAL A 169 -13.88 -6.54 1.39
CA VAL A 169 -15.21 -6.14 0.92
C VAL A 169 -15.93 -7.41 0.46
N SER A 170 -17.15 -7.58 0.90
CA SER A 170 -18.05 -8.59 0.35
C SER A 170 -19.39 -7.95 -0.06
N VAL A 171 -19.97 -8.48 -1.11
CA VAL A 171 -21.22 -8.04 -1.68
C VAL A 171 -22.17 -9.24 -1.70
N ASN A 172 -23.28 -9.15 -0.96
CA ASN A 172 -24.25 -10.25 -0.82
C ASN A 172 -23.61 -11.59 -0.44
N GLY A 173 -22.55 -11.54 0.39
CA GLY A 173 -21.79 -12.71 0.84
C GLY A 173 -20.61 -13.11 -0.04
N GLU A 174 -20.47 -12.58 -1.25
CA GLU A 174 -19.35 -12.87 -2.14
C GLU A 174 -18.20 -11.87 -1.92
N GLY A 175 -17.00 -12.37 -1.72
CA GLY A 175 -15.80 -11.55 -1.49
C GLY A 175 -15.32 -10.85 -2.77
N ILE A 176 -14.98 -9.57 -2.66
CA ILE A 176 -14.38 -8.78 -3.74
C ILE A 176 -12.87 -8.89 -3.65
N ALA A 177 -12.26 -9.53 -4.66
CA ALA A 177 -10.81 -9.55 -4.79
C ALA A 177 -10.29 -8.13 -5.16
N ASN A 178 -9.19 -7.72 -4.52
CA ASN A 178 -8.55 -6.43 -4.80
C ASN A 178 -9.51 -5.23 -4.70
N ALA A 179 -10.24 -5.12 -3.58
CA ALA A 179 -11.17 -4.01 -3.38
C ALA A 179 -10.49 -2.62 -3.51
N GLY A 180 -9.17 -2.55 -3.34
CA GLY A 180 -8.38 -1.36 -3.63
C GLY A 180 -8.50 -0.29 -2.57
N MET A 181 -8.67 0.97 -2.99
CA MET A 181 -8.71 2.12 -2.10
C MET A 181 -9.59 3.24 -2.66
N VAL A 182 -9.86 4.24 -1.83
CA VAL A 182 -10.54 5.48 -2.23
C VAL A 182 -9.62 6.65 -1.92
N ALA A 183 -9.29 7.43 -2.95
CA ALA A 183 -8.41 8.59 -2.82
C ALA A 183 -9.09 9.72 -2.00
N PRO A 184 -8.30 10.62 -1.39
CA PRO A 184 -8.83 11.71 -0.57
C PRO A 184 -9.64 12.70 -1.40
N LYS A 185 -10.80 13.14 -0.86
CA LYS A 185 -11.69 14.14 -1.47
C LYS A 185 -12.16 13.77 -2.88
N THR A 186 -12.35 12.46 -3.10
CA THR A 186 -12.77 11.93 -4.41
C THR A 186 -13.92 10.93 -4.30
N THR A 187 -14.48 10.63 -5.45
CA THR A 187 -15.54 9.64 -5.59
C THR A 187 -15.08 8.52 -6.53
N ARG A 188 -15.16 7.27 -6.03
CA ARG A 188 -14.86 6.07 -6.81
C ARG A 188 -16.14 5.34 -7.22
N GLN A 189 -16.20 4.86 -8.46
CA GLN A 189 -17.30 4.03 -8.93
C GLN A 189 -16.84 2.60 -9.19
N THR A 190 -17.68 1.62 -8.81
CA THR A 190 -17.41 0.20 -9.03
C THR A 190 -18.65 -0.53 -9.54
N ASN A 191 -18.44 -1.71 -10.13
CA ASN A 191 -19.52 -2.53 -10.67
C ASN A 191 -19.95 -3.66 -9.71
N TRP A 192 -19.74 -3.50 -8.43
CA TRP A 192 -19.90 -4.58 -7.45
C TRP A 192 -21.34 -5.05 -7.25
N CYS A 193 -22.33 -4.16 -7.47
CA CYS A 193 -23.76 -4.45 -7.29
C CYS A 193 -24.53 -4.59 -8.60
N ARG A 194 -23.87 -4.96 -9.71
CA ARG A 194 -24.53 -5.07 -11.02
C ARG A 194 -25.77 -5.95 -10.95
N SER A 195 -26.86 -5.44 -11.51
CA SER A 195 -28.14 -6.16 -11.73
C SER A 195 -28.92 -6.54 -10.47
N GLN A 196 -28.60 -6.00 -9.32
CA GLN A 196 -29.30 -6.32 -8.08
C GLN A 196 -30.09 -5.11 -7.58
N LYS A 197 -31.36 -5.34 -7.22
CA LYS A 197 -32.22 -4.30 -6.66
C LYS A 197 -31.81 -3.86 -5.25
N MET A 198 -31.08 -4.71 -4.55
CA MET A 198 -30.59 -4.47 -3.20
C MET A 198 -29.19 -5.08 -3.05
N CYS A 199 -28.29 -4.34 -2.45
CA CYS A 199 -26.89 -4.73 -2.33
C CYS A 199 -26.45 -4.62 -0.87
N HIS A 200 -26.09 -5.73 -0.25
CA HIS A 200 -25.55 -5.80 1.09
C HIS A 200 -24.04 -5.82 1.02
N LEU A 201 -23.40 -4.75 1.48
CA LEU A 201 -21.95 -4.65 1.56
C LEU A 201 -21.51 -4.85 3.00
N ASN A 202 -20.52 -5.75 3.20
CA ASN A 202 -19.74 -5.79 4.42
C ASN A 202 -18.31 -5.41 4.07
N TRP A 203 -17.73 -4.47 4.81
CA TRP A 203 -16.41 -3.96 4.48
C TRP A 203 -15.59 -3.59 5.72
N ARG A 204 -14.27 -3.63 5.56
CA ARG A 204 -13.26 -3.22 6.54
C ARG A 204 -12.15 -2.48 5.83
N THR A 205 -11.49 -1.59 6.56
CA THR A 205 -10.34 -0.84 6.07
C THR A 205 -9.08 -1.22 6.83
N ILE A 206 -7.92 -0.85 6.31
CA ILE A 206 -6.63 -1.00 6.98
C ILE A 206 -6.14 0.38 7.38
N ASP A 207 -5.73 0.52 8.64
CA ASP A 207 -5.11 1.73 9.18
C ASP A 207 -3.62 1.86 8.82
N ASP A 208 -2.96 2.90 9.34
CA ASP A 208 -1.55 3.20 9.06
C ASP A 208 -0.59 2.11 9.55
N TYR A 209 -0.96 1.37 10.58
CA TYR A 209 -0.16 0.32 11.21
C TYR A 209 -0.45 -1.07 10.67
N GLY A 210 -1.39 -1.20 9.75
CA GLY A 210 -1.82 -2.49 9.20
C GLY A 210 -2.95 -3.15 9.99
N GLY A 211 -3.50 -2.49 11.00
CA GLY A 211 -4.68 -2.92 11.76
C GLY A 211 -5.95 -2.81 10.92
N MET A 212 -6.92 -3.70 11.17
CA MET A 212 -8.22 -3.66 10.50
C MET A 212 -9.26 -2.91 11.33
N SER A 213 -10.04 -2.05 10.68
CA SER A 213 -11.22 -1.44 11.30
C SER A 213 -12.24 -2.50 11.74
N PRO A 214 -13.17 -2.16 12.65
CA PRO A 214 -14.40 -2.94 12.82
C PRO A 214 -15.10 -3.15 11.46
N GLN A 215 -15.86 -4.25 11.35
CA GLN A 215 -16.67 -4.50 10.16
C GLN A 215 -17.85 -3.50 10.12
N VAL A 216 -18.07 -2.92 8.95
CA VAL A 216 -19.22 -2.06 8.68
C VAL A 216 -20.12 -2.75 7.66
N THR A 217 -21.42 -2.69 7.90
CA THR A 217 -22.45 -3.17 6.96
C THR A 217 -23.19 -1.99 6.37
N THR A 218 -23.34 -1.97 5.06
CA THR A 218 -24.06 -0.94 4.31
C THR A 218 -25.07 -1.60 3.37
N ILE A 219 -26.30 -1.17 3.41
CA ILE A 219 -27.36 -1.66 2.51
C ILE A 219 -27.68 -0.56 1.51
N LEU A 220 -27.49 -0.85 0.22
CA LEU A 220 -27.76 0.04 -0.89
C LEU A 220 -29.03 -0.40 -1.63
N ARG A 221 -29.85 0.57 -2.02
CA ARG A 221 -31.13 0.36 -2.73
C ARG A 221 -31.25 1.29 -3.93
#